data_b6befb529e945f3c53339de7ae3d3fbf
#
_entry.id   b6befb529e945f3c53339de7ae3d3fbf
#
_cell.length_a   1.000
_cell.length_b   1.000
_cell.length_c   1.000
_cell.angle_alpha   90.00
_cell.angle_beta   90.00
_cell.angle_gamma   90.00
#
_symmetry.space_group_name_H-M   'P 1'
#
loop_
_entity.id
_entity.type
_entity.pdbx_description
1 polymer ?
#
loop_
_entity_poly.entity_id
_entity_poly.type
_entity_poly.pdbx_seq_one_letter_code
_entity_poly.pdbx_strand_id
1 'polypeptide(L)'
;GDYWIVAARLGQGKTWTLIRMAVAALYADSTVLYCALEQSRAQIAMRCHSFLSGKYSKQVFKTLDLMHGKDFDLVAYRQFLQELKDKLDGRFIVNDTSRGRVSPSSIAAQIERNRPDIVFIDYLTLINSGGDDWRAMADLSGEIKGLAMRYEVPIVAAAQINRMAIGNDLPGAEHLAASDAIGQDADCVITMRQMSQRVIKMKLAKFRHGMDGQIWFNEFAPNSGRFEEVSGDNAQDLIDEDRSNAD
;
A
#
# COMPACT_ATOMS: atom_id res chain seq x y z
N GLY A 1 -18.53 4.50 -0.42
CA GLY A 1 -17.12 4.22 -0.57
C GLY A 1 -16.22 5.37 -0.17
N ASP A 2 -15.27 5.09 0.70
CA ASP A 2 -14.29 6.08 1.16
C ASP A 2 -13.08 6.13 0.23
N TYR A 3 -12.44 7.29 0.14
CA TYR A 3 -11.18 7.49 -0.56
C TYR A 3 -10.07 7.79 0.45
N TRP A 4 -9.10 6.89 0.55
CA TRP A 4 -7.99 6.97 1.48
C TRP A 4 -6.67 7.17 0.74
N ILE A 5 -5.78 7.96 1.34
CA ILE A 5 -4.43 8.22 0.83
C ILE A 5 -3.39 7.73 1.83
N VAL A 6 -2.43 6.93 1.34
CA VAL A 6 -1.20 6.60 2.05
C VAL A 6 -0.06 7.40 1.43
N ALA A 7 0.45 8.37 2.16
CA ALA A 7 1.41 9.34 1.64
C ALA A 7 2.79 9.20 2.28
N ALA A 8 3.82 9.17 1.46
CA ALA A 8 5.21 9.19 1.90
C ALA A 8 6.14 9.69 0.81
N ARG A 9 7.37 9.98 1.17
CA ARG A 9 8.44 10.23 0.19
C ARG A 9 8.81 8.94 -0.57
N LEU A 10 9.56 9.10 -1.64
CA LEU A 10 10.11 7.99 -2.40
C LEU A 10 10.93 7.06 -1.49
N GLY A 11 10.82 5.75 -1.66
CA GLY A 11 11.58 4.75 -0.91
C GLY A 11 11.14 4.49 0.53
N GLN A 12 10.07 5.16 1.02
CA GLN A 12 9.60 5.06 2.41
C GLN A 12 8.61 3.91 2.66
N GLY A 13 8.47 2.96 1.75
CA GLY A 13 7.67 1.74 1.98
C GLY A 13 6.18 1.82 1.63
N LYS A 14 5.70 2.80 0.83
CA LYS A 14 4.29 2.94 0.42
C LYS A 14 3.69 1.63 -0.14
N THR A 15 4.34 1.05 -1.14
CA THR A 15 3.92 -0.22 -1.76
C THR A 15 3.74 -1.33 -0.73
N TRP A 16 4.68 -1.46 0.21
CA TRP A 16 4.60 -2.46 1.28
C TRP A 16 3.42 -2.22 2.22
N THR A 17 3.14 -0.96 2.54
CA THR A 17 1.97 -0.57 3.35
C THR A 17 0.68 -0.94 2.63
N LEU A 18 0.54 -0.61 1.33
CA LEU A 18 -0.64 -0.98 0.57
C LEU A 18 -0.80 -2.51 0.48
N ILE A 19 0.28 -3.26 0.26
CA ILE A 19 0.22 -4.73 0.23
C ILE A 19 -0.17 -5.28 1.60
N ARG A 20 0.37 -4.73 2.71
CA ARG A 20 -0.04 -5.15 4.06
C ARG A 20 -1.52 -4.91 4.32
N MET A 21 -2.06 -3.76 3.89
CA MET A 21 -3.50 -3.46 3.98
C MET A 21 -4.32 -4.41 3.09
N ALA A 22 -3.87 -4.69 1.88
CA ALA A 22 -4.49 -5.64 0.96
C ALA A 22 -4.53 -7.06 1.54
N VAL A 23 -3.44 -7.51 2.16
CA VAL A 23 -3.37 -8.80 2.86
C VAL A 23 -4.30 -8.83 4.07
N ALA A 24 -4.45 -7.72 4.81
CA ALA A 24 -5.43 -7.64 5.89
C ALA A 24 -6.85 -7.80 5.39
N ALA A 25 -7.20 -7.21 4.24
CA ALA A 25 -8.50 -7.40 3.59
C ALA A 25 -8.70 -8.87 3.14
N LEU A 26 -7.66 -9.51 2.59
CA LEU A 26 -7.72 -10.95 2.26
C LEU A 26 -7.94 -11.83 3.49
N TYR A 27 -7.41 -11.47 4.66
CA TYR A 27 -7.67 -12.19 5.92
C TYR A 27 -9.12 -12.07 6.40
N ALA A 28 -9.84 -11.06 5.90
CA ALA A 28 -11.28 -10.87 6.09
C ALA A 28 -12.09 -11.35 4.88
N ASP A 29 -11.55 -12.26 4.08
CA ASP A 29 -12.16 -12.91 2.92
C ASP A 29 -12.64 -11.94 1.82
N SER A 30 -12.08 -10.72 1.80
CA SER A 30 -12.42 -9.69 0.83
C SER A 30 -11.79 -9.95 -0.55
N THR A 31 -12.52 -9.61 -1.61
CA THR A 31 -11.97 -9.52 -2.96
C THR A 31 -11.24 -8.20 -3.13
N VAL A 32 -9.94 -8.26 -3.36
CA VAL A 32 -9.04 -7.11 -3.51
C VAL A 32 -8.71 -6.90 -4.98
N LEU A 33 -8.92 -5.68 -5.49
CA LEU A 33 -8.37 -5.21 -6.76
C LEU A 33 -7.14 -4.34 -6.49
N TYR A 34 -5.97 -4.75 -6.94
CA TYR A 34 -4.72 -4.02 -6.78
C TYR A 34 -4.22 -3.49 -8.15
N CYS A 35 -4.25 -2.19 -8.34
CA CYS A 35 -3.74 -1.52 -9.54
C CYS A 35 -2.24 -1.21 -9.35
N ALA A 36 -1.39 -2.07 -9.91
CA ALA A 36 0.06 -1.98 -9.86
C ALA A 36 0.58 -1.18 -11.07
N LEU A 37 0.92 0.08 -10.86
CA LEU A 37 1.31 0.99 -11.96
C LEU A 37 2.82 1.06 -12.16
N GLU A 38 3.59 0.77 -11.11
CA GLU A 38 5.06 0.79 -11.13
C GLU A 38 5.66 -0.61 -11.25
N GLN A 39 5.02 -1.60 -10.66
CA GLN A 39 5.55 -2.96 -10.53
C GLN A 39 4.72 -3.97 -11.32
N SER A 40 5.38 -5.05 -11.75
CA SER A 40 4.70 -6.15 -12.43
C SER A 40 3.80 -6.94 -11.48
N ARG A 41 2.78 -7.60 -12.06
CA ARG A 41 1.91 -8.53 -11.33
C ARG A 41 2.69 -9.56 -10.52
N ALA A 42 3.77 -10.11 -11.07
CA ALA A 42 4.58 -11.11 -10.40
C ALA A 42 5.25 -10.54 -9.14
N GLN A 43 5.81 -9.32 -9.21
CA GLN A 43 6.44 -8.67 -8.06
C GLN A 43 5.44 -8.39 -6.95
N ILE A 44 4.25 -7.91 -7.28
CA ILE A 44 3.18 -7.66 -6.30
C ILE A 44 2.72 -8.98 -5.68
N ALA A 45 2.52 -10.04 -6.48
CA ALA A 45 2.12 -11.35 -5.98
C ALA A 45 3.16 -11.93 -5.00
N MET A 46 4.46 -11.87 -5.33
CA MET A 46 5.53 -12.37 -4.47
C MET A 46 5.59 -11.64 -3.13
N ARG A 47 5.36 -10.32 -3.11
CA ARG A 47 5.26 -9.54 -1.86
C ARG A 47 4.05 -9.98 -1.03
N CYS A 48 2.89 -10.16 -1.68
CA CYS A 48 1.67 -10.65 -1.03
C CYS A 48 1.90 -12.06 -0.46
N HIS A 49 2.52 -12.97 -1.21
CA HIS A 49 2.83 -14.34 -0.76
C HIS A 49 3.77 -14.35 0.46
N SER A 50 4.74 -13.43 0.53
CA SER A 50 5.62 -13.30 1.70
C SER A 50 4.82 -13.01 2.97
N PHE A 51 3.90 -12.04 2.94
CA PHE A 51 3.00 -11.76 4.07
C PHE A 51 2.08 -12.93 4.41
N LEU A 52 1.46 -13.53 3.39
CA LEU A 52 0.54 -14.65 3.60
C LEU A 52 1.25 -15.89 4.16
N SER A 53 2.51 -16.11 3.78
CA SER A 53 3.27 -17.26 4.27
C SER A 53 3.55 -17.19 5.77
N GLY A 54 3.69 -16.01 6.34
CA GLY A 54 3.85 -15.83 7.78
C GLY A 54 2.65 -16.34 8.60
N LYS A 55 1.44 -16.34 8.03
CA LYS A 55 0.22 -16.83 8.68
C LYS A 55 -0.16 -18.25 8.26
N TYR A 56 -0.01 -18.59 6.99
CA TYR A 56 -0.58 -19.80 6.41
C TYR A 56 0.42 -20.89 6.06
N SER A 57 1.73 -20.66 6.31
CA SER A 57 2.78 -21.63 6.05
C SER A 57 3.59 -21.92 7.31
N LYS A 58 4.26 -23.09 7.35
CA LYS A 58 5.23 -23.44 8.40
C LYS A 58 6.54 -22.65 8.28
N GLN A 59 6.79 -22.06 7.11
CA GLN A 59 7.97 -21.23 6.83
C GLN A 59 7.59 -19.96 6.11
N VAL A 60 8.34 -18.89 6.34
CA VAL A 60 8.17 -17.62 5.62
C VAL A 60 8.95 -17.71 4.31
N PHE A 61 8.26 -17.45 3.20
CA PHE A 61 8.89 -17.29 1.89
C PHE A 61 9.30 -15.84 1.70
N LYS A 62 10.60 -15.56 1.76
CA LYS A 62 11.11 -14.20 1.66
C LYS A 62 10.91 -13.64 0.25
N THR A 63 10.52 -12.38 0.17
CA THR A 63 10.23 -11.72 -1.12
C THR A 63 11.41 -11.74 -2.08
N LEU A 64 12.62 -11.44 -1.60
CA LEU A 64 13.81 -11.42 -2.47
C LEU A 64 14.16 -12.81 -3.00
N ASP A 65 14.01 -13.84 -2.16
CA ASP A 65 14.29 -15.23 -2.56
C ASP A 65 13.30 -15.67 -3.66
N LEU A 66 12.01 -15.31 -3.50
CA LEU A 66 10.97 -15.55 -4.52
C LEU A 66 11.27 -14.80 -5.82
N MET A 67 11.66 -13.52 -5.74
CA MET A 67 11.97 -12.69 -6.91
C MET A 67 13.19 -13.21 -7.69
N HIS A 68 14.19 -13.72 -6.98
CA HIS A 68 15.40 -14.28 -7.59
C HIS A 68 15.26 -15.75 -7.98
N GLY A 69 14.20 -16.43 -7.54
CA GLY A 69 14.00 -17.87 -7.75
C GLY A 69 15.05 -18.73 -7.05
N LYS A 70 15.54 -18.28 -5.88
CA LYS A 70 16.65 -18.91 -5.13
C LYS A 70 16.33 -18.99 -3.65
N ASP A 71 17.06 -19.84 -2.94
CA ASP A 71 17.11 -19.93 -1.49
C ASP A 71 15.75 -20.23 -0.82
N PHE A 72 14.84 -20.91 -1.53
CA PHE A 72 13.58 -21.42 -0.97
C PHE A 72 13.22 -22.80 -1.52
N ASP A 73 12.48 -23.59 -0.75
CA ASP A 73 11.93 -24.87 -1.18
C ASP A 73 10.75 -24.67 -2.12
N LEU A 74 10.96 -24.96 -3.41
CA LEU A 74 9.94 -24.83 -4.45
C LEU A 74 8.75 -25.78 -4.24
N VAL A 75 8.97 -26.96 -3.66
CA VAL A 75 7.91 -27.95 -3.40
C VAL A 75 7.02 -27.41 -2.27
N ALA A 76 7.61 -26.96 -1.18
CA ALA A 76 6.90 -26.35 -0.06
C ALA A 76 6.17 -25.07 -0.50
N TYR A 77 6.75 -24.24 -1.38
CA TYR A 77 6.09 -23.05 -1.91
C TYR A 77 4.87 -23.39 -2.77
N ARG A 78 4.96 -24.41 -3.63
CA ARG A 78 3.81 -24.88 -4.43
C ARG A 78 2.69 -25.42 -3.55
N GLN A 79 3.04 -26.18 -2.52
CA GLN A 79 2.08 -26.69 -1.55
C GLN A 79 1.39 -25.51 -0.81
N PHE A 80 2.14 -24.54 -0.34
CA PHE A 80 1.60 -23.33 0.27
C PHE A 80 0.59 -22.61 -0.64
N LEU A 81 0.91 -22.43 -1.93
CA LEU A 81 -0.01 -21.81 -2.88
C LEU A 81 -1.29 -22.61 -3.13
N GLN A 82 -1.21 -23.95 -3.06
CA GLN A 82 -2.42 -24.79 -3.14
C GLN A 82 -3.26 -24.66 -1.88
N GLU A 83 -2.64 -24.71 -0.70
CA GLU A 83 -3.34 -24.54 0.57
C GLU A 83 -3.99 -23.15 0.72
N LEU A 84 -3.41 -22.10 0.14
CA LEU A 84 -4.03 -20.76 0.16
C LEU A 84 -5.40 -20.73 -0.50
N LYS A 85 -5.62 -21.52 -1.56
CA LYS A 85 -6.91 -21.58 -2.27
C LYS A 85 -8.02 -22.14 -1.38
N ASP A 86 -7.64 -23.01 -0.43
CA ASP A 86 -8.59 -23.66 0.49
C ASP A 86 -8.79 -22.84 1.77
N LYS A 87 -7.89 -21.90 2.04
CA LYS A 87 -7.85 -21.08 3.27
C LYS A 87 -8.36 -19.65 3.10
N LEU A 88 -8.48 -19.18 1.86
CA LEU A 88 -8.90 -17.82 1.53
C LEU A 88 -10.09 -17.88 0.57
N ASP A 89 -11.23 -17.39 1.01
CA ASP A 89 -12.41 -17.17 0.14
C ASP A 89 -12.25 -15.89 -0.68
N GLY A 90 -11.49 -14.93 -0.19
CA GLY A 90 -11.15 -13.69 -0.86
C GLY A 90 -10.23 -13.88 -2.08
N ARG A 91 -10.30 -12.96 -3.04
CA ARG A 91 -9.50 -12.99 -4.26
C ARG A 91 -8.54 -11.80 -4.31
N PHE A 92 -7.30 -12.03 -4.72
CA PHE A 92 -6.32 -10.98 -5.00
C PHE A 92 -6.13 -10.80 -6.49
N ILE A 93 -6.68 -9.72 -7.04
CA ILE A 93 -6.70 -9.42 -8.48
C ILE A 93 -5.72 -8.30 -8.73
N VAL A 94 -4.64 -8.57 -9.49
CA VAL A 94 -3.65 -7.55 -9.85
C VAL A 94 -3.89 -7.08 -11.28
N ASN A 95 -4.14 -5.78 -11.42
CA ASN A 95 -4.19 -5.06 -12.68
C ASN A 95 -2.89 -4.26 -12.83
N ASP A 96 -2.02 -4.67 -13.75
CA ASP A 96 -0.75 -4.00 -14.05
C ASP A 96 -0.76 -3.36 -15.45
N THR A 97 0.27 -2.58 -15.75
CA THR A 97 0.41 -1.87 -17.03
C THR A 97 0.73 -2.77 -18.23
N SER A 98 0.88 -4.10 -18.04
CA SER A 98 1.20 -5.04 -19.12
C SER A 98 0.13 -5.11 -20.21
N ARG A 99 -1.10 -4.73 -19.88
CA ARG A 99 -2.26 -4.71 -20.80
C ARG A 99 -2.62 -3.30 -21.28
N GLY A 100 -1.77 -2.32 -21.08
CA GLY A 100 -1.99 -0.93 -21.45
C GLY A 100 -1.96 0.04 -20.27
N ARG A 101 -2.15 1.31 -20.57
CA ARG A 101 -2.16 2.36 -19.54
C ARG A 101 -3.38 2.24 -18.65
N VAL A 102 -3.20 2.40 -17.36
CA VAL A 102 -4.30 2.45 -16.39
C VAL A 102 -4.86 3.87 -16.37
N SER A 103 -6.17 3.98 -16.46
CA SER A 103 -6.94 5.24 -16.40
C SER A 103 -8.11 5.06 -15.43
N PRO A 104 -8.76 6.13 -14.95
CA PRO A 104 -9.96 6.01 -14.13
C PRO A 104 -11.05 5.16 -14.78
N SER A 105 -11.27 5.31 -16.10
CA SER A 105 -12.23 4.50 -16.84
C SER A 105 -11.85 3.02 -16.89
N SER A 106 -10.55 2.68 -17.01
CA SER A 106 -10.10 1.30 -16.94
C SER A 106 -10.25 0.69 -15.54
N ILE A 107 -10.06 1.49 -14.49
CA ILE A 107 -10.32 1.07 -13.10
C ILE A 107 -11.82 0.81 -12.92
N ALA A 108 -12.69 1.71 -13.39
CA ALA A 108 -14.14 1.53 -13.39
C ALA A 108 -14.56 0.19 -14.01
N ALA A 109 -14.05 -0.11 -15.22
CA ALA A 109 -14.35 -1.37 -15.91
C ALA A 109 -13.87 -2.61 -15.13
N GLN A 110 -12.73 -2.50 -14.41
CA GLN A 110 -12.25 -3.58 -13.54
C GLN A 110 -13.13 -3.75 -12.29
N ILE A 111 -13.62 -2.65 -11.70
CA ILE A 111 -14.56 -2.69 -10.57
C ILE A 111 -15.86 -3.37 -11.01
N GLU A 112 -16.45 -2.97 -12.13
CA GLU A 112 -17.67 -3.57 -12.67
C GLU A 112 -17.53 -5.08 -12.94
N ARG A 113 -16.40 -5.46 -13.55
CA ARG A 113 -16.13 -6.85 -13.93
C ARG A 113 -15.88 -7.75 -12.72
N ASN A 114 -15.09 -7.29 -11.76
CA ASN A 114 -14.57 -8.13 -10.68
C ASN A 114 -15.33 -7.99 -9.37
N ARG A 115 -16.10 -6.89 -9.21
CA ARG A 115 -16.86 -6.52 -8.00
C ARG A 115 -15.99 -6.67 -6.75
N PRO A 116 -14.87 -5.94 -6.65
CA PRO A 116 -14.00 -6.00 -5.49
C PRO A 116 -14.66 -5.34 -4.27
N ASP A 117 -14.31 -5.82 -3.09
CA ASP A 117 -14.71 -5.19 -1.83
C ASP A 117 -13.81 -3.99 -1.49
N ILE A 118 -12.60 -3.94 -2.04
CA ILE A 118 -11.63 -2.83 -1.87
C ILE A 118 -10.69 -2.73 -3.07
N VAL A 119 -10.31 -1.49 -3.40
CA VAL A 119 -9.37 -1.19 -4.49
C VAL A 119 -8.11 -0.52 -3.94
N PHE A 120 -6.93 -0.97 -4.37
CA PHE A 120 -5.64 -0.32 -4.09
C PHE A 120 -5.04 0.23 -5.38
N ILE A 121 -4.42 1.44 -5.31
CA ILE A 121 -3.76 2.11 -6.43
C ILE A 121 -2.32 2.46 -6.04
N ASP A 122 -1.34 1.84 -6.70
CA ASP A 122 0.06 2.01 -6.38
C ASP A 122 0.87 2.47 -7.62
N TYR A 123 1.07 3.77 -7.82
CA TYR A 123 0.64 4.95 -7.07
C TYR A 123 -0.07 5.97 -7.98
N LEU A 124 -0.79 6.90 -7.38
CA LEU A 124 -1.78 7.76 -8.04
C LEU A 124 -1.21 8.56 -9.22
N THR A 125 0.00 9.15 -9.09
CA THR A 125 0.59 10.00 -10.13
C THR A 125 1.00 9.26 -11.41
N LEU A 126 0.97 7.92 -11.41
CA LEU A 126 1.22 7.11 -12.62
C LEU A 126 -0.06 6.84 -13.44
N ILE A 127 -1.22 7.20 -12.91
CA ILE A 127 -2.46 7.14 -13.70
C ILE A 127 -2.41 8.21 -14.78
N ASN A 128 -2.74 7.83 -16.00
CA ASN A 128 -2.80 8.78 -17.10
C ASN A 128 -4.05 9.67 -16.97
N SER A 129 -3.84 10.92 -16.55
CA SER A 129 -4.86 11.96 -16.40
C SER A 129 -4.91 12.96 -17.55
N GLY A 130 -4.10 12.75 -18.60
CA GLY A 130 -4.06 13.65 -19.76
C GLY A 130 -3.19 14.90 -19.61
N GLY A 131 -2.50 15.09 -18.46
CA GLY A 131 -1.57 16.19 -18.19
C GLY A 131 -0.68 15.91 -16.98
N ASP A 132 0.44 16.64 -16.90
CA ASP A 132 1.44 16.48 -15.83
C ASP A 132 1.38 17.65 -14.81
N ASP A 133 0.38 18.52 -14.89
CA ASP A 133 0.24 19.67 -14.01
C ASP A 133 -0.62 19.38 -12.75
N TRP A 134 -0.64 20.33 -11.81
CA TRP A 134 -1.40 20.19 -10.56
C TRP A 134 -2.92 20.10 -10.80
N ARG A 135 -3.45 20.67 -11.90
CA ARG A 135 -4.88 20.62 -12.25
C ARG A 135 -5.26 19.21 -12.68
N ALA A 136 -4.47 18.58 -13.57
CA ALA A 136 -4.69 17.20 -13.98
C ALA A 136 -4.67 16.24 -12.78
N MET A 137 -3.83 16.53 -11.76
CA MET A 137 -3.80 15.74 -10.55
C MET A 137 -5.01 15.98 -9.65
N ALA A 138 -5.52 17.21 -9.59
CA ALA A 138 -6.76 17.53 -8.87
C ALA A 138 -7.97 16.85 -9.54
N ASP A 139 -8.08 16.95 -10.85
CA ASP A 139 -9.15 16.29 -11.62
C ASP A 139 -9.11 14.76 -11.42
N LEU A 140 -7.92 14.17 -11.49
CA LEU A 140 -7.73 12.74 -11.23
C LEU A 140 -8.19 12.35 -9.83
N SER A 141 -7.82 13.14 -8.81
CA SER A 141 -8.23 12.87 -7.42
C SER A 141 -9.75 12.88 -7.29
N GLY A 142 -10.41 13.90 -7.87
CA GLY A 142 -11.86 14.00 -7.92
C GLY A 142 -12.53 12.83 -8.65
N GLU A 143 -11.94 12.38 -9.79
CA GLU A 143 -12.44 11.22 -10.52
C GLU A 143 -12.33 9.92 -9.68
N ILE A 144 -11.20 9.69 -9.01
CA ILE A 144 -11.02 8.50 -8.15
C ILE A 144 -11.99 8.54 -6.96
N LYS A 145 -12.18 9.71 -6.32
CA LYS A 145 -13.20 9.88 -5.29
C LYS A 145 -14.60 9.60 -5.84
N GLY A 146 -14.90 10.08 -7.06
CA GLY A 146 -16.15 9.80 -7.75
C GLY A 146 -16.39 8.30 -8.00
N LEU A 147 -15.34 7.54 -8.34
CA LEU A 147 -15.43 6.08 -8.49
C LEU A 147 -15.75 5.40 -7.15
N ALA A 148 -15.07 5.78 -6.06
CA ALA A 148 -15.34 5.22 -4.73
C ALA A 148 -16.80 5.42 -4.32
N MET A 149 -17.35 6.61 -4.55
CA MET A 149 -18.73 6.93 -4.24
C MET A 149 -19.72 6.20 -5.16
N ARG A 150 -19.46 6.21 -6.47
CA ARG A 150 -20.36 5.63 -7.49
C ARG A 150 -20.54 4.13 -7.32
N TYR A 151 -19.46 3.42 -7.04
CA TYR A 151 -19.45 1.96 -6.90
C TYR A 151 -19.59 1.49 -5.45
N GLU A 152 -19.67 2.43 -4.50
CA GLU A 152 -19.74 2.16 -3.05
C GLU A 152 -18.60 1.27 -2.56
N VAL A 153 -17.42 1.37 -3.20
CA VAL A 153 -16.23 0.58 -2.89
C VAL A 153 -15.12 1.48 -2.32
N PRO A 154 -14.49 1.14 -1.19
CA PRO A 154 -13.36 1.90 -0.69
C PRO A 154 -12.15 1.81 -1.65
N ILE A 155 -11.51 2.96 -1.89
CA ILE A 155 -10.30 3.07 -2.69
C ILE A 155 -9.18 3.61 -1.82
N VAL A 156 -8.06 2.88 -1.76
CA VAL A 156 -6.84 3.30 -1.05
C VAL A 156 -5.74 3.54 -2.07
N ALA A 157 -5.25 4.77 -2.18
CA ALA A 157 -4.21 5.12 -3.13
C ALA A 157 -2.91 5.55 -2.43
N ALA A 158 -1.76 5.17 -2.98
CA ALA A 158 -0.49 5.74 -2.60
C ALA A 158 -0.28 7.10 -3.28
N ALA A 159 0.24 8.07 -2.53
CA ALA A 159 0.62 9.38 -3.05
C ALA A 159 2.04 9.76 -2.58
N GLN A 160 2.70 10.61 -3.34
CA GLN A 160 4.02 11.11 -2.98
C GLN A 160 3.91 12.44 -2.21
N ILE A 161 4.74 12.62 -1.19
CA ILE A 161 4.87 13.87 -0.44
C ILE A 161 5.88 14.78 -1.12
N ASN A 162 5.59 16.10 -1.18
CA ASN A 162 6.45 17.12 -1.77
C ASN A 162 7.79 17.24 -1.02
N ARG A 163 8.85 17.64 -1.76
CA ARG A 163 10.19 17.87 -1.18
C ARG A 163 10.22 19.02 -0.17
N MET A 164 9.30 19.99 -0.26
CA MET A 164 9.22 21.13 0.67
C MET A 164 8.82 20.73 2.11
N ALA A 165 8.31 19.53 2.31
CA ALA A 165 8.07 18.95 3.64
C ALA A 165 9.36 18.44 4.35
N ILE A 166 10.54 18.75 3.83
CA ILE A 166 11.83 18.41 4.41
C ILE A 166 11.99 19.20 5.72
N GLY A 167 12.07 18.49 6.84
CA GLY A 167 12.20 19.09 8.18
C GLY A 167 11.03 18.78 9.10
N ASN A 168 9.86 18.44 8.58
CA ASN A 168 8.75 17.95 9.40
C ASN A 168 8.91 16.47 9.65
N ASP A 169 8.82 16.06 10.90
CA ASP A 169 8.96 14.67 11.33
C ASP A 169 7.90 13.78 10.65
N LEU A 170 6.64 14.26 10.59
CA LEU A 170 5.55 13.68 9.81
C LEU A 170 4.74 14.80 9.16
N PRO A 171 4.78 14.94 7.82
CA PRO A 171 4.02 15.96 7.10
C PRO A 171 2.52 15.78 7.31
N GLY A 172 1.78 16.89 7.33
CA GLY A 172 0.32 16.90 7.29
C GLY A 172 -0.22 16.64 5.88
N ALA A 173 -1.55 16.57 5.75
CA ALA A 173 -2.23 16.35 4.48
C ALA A 173 -1.95 17.46 3.44
N GLU A 174 -1.60 18.67 3.89
CA GLU A 174 -1.25 19.85 3.09
C GLU A 174 0.09 19.72 2.34
N HIS A 175 0.89 18.71 2.65
CA HIS A 175 2.20 18.47 2.02
C HIS A 175 2.16 17.40 0.92
N LEU A 176 0.98 16.98 0.47
CA LEU A 176 0.85 16.03 -0.62
C LEU A 176 1.43 16.61 -1.92
N ALA A 177 2.31 15.84 -2.59
CA ALA A 177 2.91 16.27 -3.83
C ALA A 177 1.85 16.41 -4.92
N ALA A 178 2.01 17.43 -5.75
CA ALA A 178 1.22 17.78 -6.91
C ALA A 178 -0.14 18.49 -6.66
N SER A 179 -0.81 18.31 -5.53
CA SER A 179 -2.07 19.07 -5.28
C SER A 179 -2.57 18.98 -3.85
N ASP A 180 -2.89 20.12 -3.25
CA ASP A 180 -3.69 20.19 -2.02
C ASP A 180 -5.08 19.54 -2.21
N ALA A 181 -5.56 19.47 -3.45
CA ALA A 181 -6.84 18.86 -3.80
C ALA A 181 -6.89 17.36 -3.41
N ILE A 182 -5.79 16.62 -3.57
CA ILE A 182 -5.74 15.20 -3.14
C ILE A 182 -6.05 15.07 -1.65
N GLY A 183 -5.46 15.96 -0.82
CA GLY A 183 -5.73 16.02 0.60
C GLY A 183 -7.16 16.46 0.93
N GLN A 184 -7.75 17.33 0.12
CA GLN A 184 -9.12 17.82 0.30
C GLN A 184 -10.16 16.74 -0.05
N ASP A 185 -9.98 16.03 -1.17
CA ASP A 185 -10.88 14.98 -1.66
C ASP A 185 -10.89 13.73 -0.77
N ALA A 186 -9.72 13.36 -0.23
CA ALA A 186 -9.58 12.18 0.60
C ALA A 186 -10.43 12.27 1.89
N ASP A 187 -11.06 11.16 2.27
CA ASP A 187 -11.74 11.01 3.56
C ASP A 187 -10.75 10.69 4.68
N CYS A 188 -9.65 10.04 4.34
CA CYS A 188 -8.57 9.71 5.26
C CYS A 188 -7.21 9.91 4.58
N VAL A 189 -6.27 10.49 5.31
CA VAL A 189 -4.87 10.63 4.90
C VAL A 189 -3.97 10.07 5.99
N ILE A 190 -3.19 9.06 5.62
CA ILE A 190 -2.14 8.50 6.47
C ILE A 190 -0.80 8.95 5.89
N THR A 191 -0.02 9.68 6.67
CA THR A 191 1.37 10.02 6.31
C THR A 191 2.33 9.08 7.01
N MET A 192 3.44 8.75 6.34
CA MET A 192 4.41 7.82 6.90
C MET A 192 5.84 8.23 6.62
N ARG A 193 6.74 7.85 7.52
CA ARG A 193 8.18 8.04 7.43
C ARG A 193 8.92 6.83 7.98
N GLN A 194 9.91 6.36 7.22
CA GLN A 194 10.84 5.35 7.70
C GLN A 194 11.86 6.01 8.65
N MET A 195 11.91 5.54 9.89
CA MET A 195 12.78 6.07 10.95
C MET A 195 14.13 5.35 11.00
N SER A 196 14.12 4.04 10.69
CA SER A 196 15.30 3.19 10.56
C SER A 196 15.04 2.11 9.52
N GLN A 197 15.94 1.15 9.34
CA GLN A 197 15.72 0.03 8.42
C GLN A 197 14.49 -0.80 8.80
N ARG A 198 14.18 -0.90 10.10
CA ARG A 198 13.12 -1.75 10.67
C ARG A 198 11.93 -1.00 11.26
N VAL A 199 11.90 0.34 11.24
CA VAL A 199 10.82 1.09 11.88
C VAL A 199 10.21 2.11 10.93
N ILE A 200 8.89 2.06 10.81
CA ILE A 200 8.08 3.07 10.14
C ILE A 200 7.19 3.76 11.16
N LYS A 201 7.26 5.09 11.21
CA LYS A 201 6.35 5.97 11.94
C LYS A 201 5.21 6.40 11.04
N MET A 202 3.99 6.31 11.51
CA MET A 202 2.78 6.66 10.77
C MET A 202 1.95 7.67 11.57
N LYS A 203 1.19 8.50 10.84
CA LYS A 203 0.27 9.49 11.41
C LYS A 203 -1.04 9.50 10.63
N LEU A 204 -2.15 9.49 11.33
CA LEU A 204 -3.45 9.81 10.78
C LEU A 204 -3.54 11.34 10.61
N ALA A 205 -3.16 11.82 9.43
CA ALA A 205 -3.03 13.25 9.16
C ALA A 205 -4.37 13.93 8.85
N LYS A 206 -5.37 13.16 8.40
CA LYS A 206 -6.76 13.58 8.18
C LYS A 206 -7.69 12.39 8.38
N PHE A 207 -8.82 12.61 9.02
CA PHE A 207 -9.91 11.64 9.11
C PHE A 207 -11.26 12.32 9.16
N ARG A 208 -12.03 12.25 8.07
CA ARG A 208 -13.32 12.96 7.93
C ARG A 208 -14.38 12.49 8.93
N HIS A 209 -14.29 11.23 9.37
CA HIS A 209 -15.31 10.60 10.21
C HIS A 209 -14.96 10.56 11.71
N GLY A 210 -13.88 11.21 12.12
CA GLY A 210 -13.45 11.21 13.53
C GLY A 210 -12.26 12.10 13.81
N MET A 211 -11.57 11.86 14.93
CA MET A 211 -10.37 12.59 15.31
C MET A 211 -9.16 12.10 14.50
N ASP A 212 -8.33 13.04 14.09
CA ASP A 212 -7.04 12.79 13.47
C ASP A 212 -5.86 13.11 14.42
N GLY A 213 -4.64 13.08 13.91
CA GLY A 213 -3.43 13.39 14.69
C GLY A 213 -2.82 12.19 15.40
N GLN A 214 -3.45 11.03 15.42
CA GLN A 214 -2.92 9.81 16.02
C GLN A 214 -1.61 9.39 15.35
N ILE A 215 -0.62 8.99 16.17
CA ILE A 215 0.69 8.53 15.72
C ILE A 215 0.92 7.13 16.25
N TRP A 216 1.46 6.24 15.40
CA TRP A 216 1.86 4.89 15.78
C TRP A 216 3.12 4.45 15.05
N PHE A 217 3.74 3.39 15.52
CA PHE A 217 4.94 2.82 14.95
C PHE A 217 4.70 1.39 14.50
N ASN A 218 5.38 1.00 13.43
CA ASN A 218 5.35 -0.38 12.95
C ASN A 218 6.78 -0.90 12.81
N GLU A 219 7.02 -2.12 13.28
CA GLU A 219 8.19 -2.88 12.87
C GLU A 219 8.03 -3.29 11.41
N PHE A 220 9.06 -3.04 10.62
CA PHE A 220 9.05 -3.18 9.18
C PHE A 220 10.19 -4.08 8.72
N ALA A 221 9.87 -5.35 8.42
CA ALA A 221 10.80 -6.30 7.80
C ALA A 221 10.15 -6.87 6.53
N PRO A 222 10.08 -6.08 5.45
CA PRO A 222 9.27 -6.40 4.28
C PRO A 222 9.72 -7.65 3.55
N ASN A 223 11.01 -7.98 3.58
CA ASN A 223 11.50 -9.19 2.95
C ASN A 223 10.93 -10.47 3.58
N SER A 224 10.64 -10.43 4.89
CA SER A 224 9.99 -11.54 5.61
C SER A 224 8.48 -11.37 5.79
N GLY A 225 7.86 -10.40 5.11
CA GLY A 225 6.44 -10.13 5.22
C GLY A 225 6.01 -9.64 6.60
N ARG A 226 6.90 -9.02 7.38
CA ARG A 226 6.60 -8.50 8.71
C ARG A 226 6.29 -7.02 8.65
N PHE A 227 5.13 -6.66 9.14
CA PHE A 227 4.65 -5.29 9.29
C PHE A 227 3.64 -5.27 10.43
N GLU A 228 4.11 -5.00 11.64
CA GLU A 228 3.35 -5.12 12.88
C GLU A 228 3.47 -3.86 13.72
N GLU A 229 2.38 -3.44 14.34
CA GLU A 229 2.39 -2.32 15.26
C GLU A 229 3.25 -2.65 16.49
N VAL A 230 4.05 -1.69 16.91
CA VAL A 230 4.91 -1.79 18.10
C VAL A 230 4.72 -0.56 18.98
N SER A 231 4.97 -0.69 20.29
CA SER A 231 4.96 0.45 21.22
C SER A 231 6.07 1.45 20.85
N GLY A 232 5.92 2.70 21.31
CA GLY A 232 6.95 3.73 21.10
C GLY A 232 8.30 3.34 21.68
N ASP A 233 8.32 2.71 22.86
CA ASP A 233 9.56 2.23 23.52
C ASP A 233 10.23 1.13 22.68
N ASN A 234 9.49 0.11 22.24
CA ASN A 234 10.02 -0.93 21.37
C ASN A 234 10.51 -0.37 20.02
N ALA A 235 9.83 0.62 19.48
CA ALA A 235 10.28 1.29 18.26
C ALA A 235 11.61 2.00 18.46
N GLN A 236 11.81 2.67 19.62
CA GLN A 236 13.05 3.34 19.93
C GLN A 236 14.20 2.34 20.10
N ASP A 237 13.97 1.22 20.79
CA ASP A 237 14.98 0.16 20.94
C ASP A 237 15.42 -0.38 19.57
N LEU A 238 14.48 -0.65 18.66
CA LEU A 238 14.79 -1.11 17.29
C LEU A 238 15.58 -0.06 16.49
N ILE A 239 15.28 1.24 16.67
CA ILE A 239 16.00 2.33 15.99
C ILE A 239 17.45 2.40 16.51
N ASP A 240 17.66 2.26 17.81
CA ASP A 240 18.98 2.34 18.42
C ASP A 240 19.85 1.12 18.07
N GLU A 241 19.26 -0.08 18.01
CA GLU A 241 19.94 -1.27 17.46
C GLU A 241 20.35 -1.10 16.00
N ASP A 242 19.47 -0.55 15.14
CA ASP A 242 19.78 -0.32 13.72
C ASP A 242 20.94 0.67 13.54
N ARG A 243 21.02 1.71 14.41
CA ARG A 243 22.14 2.66 14.42
C ARG A 243 23.46 2.00 14.84
N SER A 244 23.41 1.18 15.89
CA SER A 244 24.59 0.47 16.41
C SER A 244 25.16 -0.55 15.42
N ASN A 245 24.33 -1.10 14.54
CA ASN A 245 24.73 -2.06 13.51
C ASN A 245 25.23 -1.39 12.21
N ALA A 246 25.07 -0.07 12.07
CA ALA A 246 25.47 0.69 10.89
C ALA A 246 26.87 1.34 11.03
N ASP A 247 27.40 1.41 12.26
CA ASP A 247 28.75 1.87 12.62
C ASP A 247 29.74 0.67 12.62
#